data_7ac13c7062316480b65153085a09fe39
#
_entry.id   7ac13c7062316480b65153085a09fe39
#
_cell.length_a   1.000
_cell.length_b   1.000
_cell.length_c   1.000
_cell.angle_alpha   90.00
_cell.angle_beta   90.00
_cell.angle_gamma   90.00
#
_symmetry.space_group_name_H-M   'P 1'
#
loop_
_entity.id
_entity.type
_entity.pdbx_description
1 polymer ?
#
loop_
_entity_poly.entity_id
_entity_poly.type
_entity_poly.pdbx_seq_one_letter_code
_entity_poly.pdbx_strand_id
1 'polypeptide(L)'
;MLFRSRYTDPTQWDDMWVFIPSIRRVRRFPTSQRCATLAPTDYNSDDSGRGFNGKVPHFINKLIGKQRLLVVSDWGGKPYPGRDHGDFFPKDMVWRPHETWVVEQVSKDPGYCYSKRVVSLDPVTFQIPRVQDYDRKGELWKDLVVSYDWLDLERFSGMKPGYRLIPVHVSMKNVQTGRITMSIIPAGFNFNMGLQPRQFSIPTIEQGIRGASLIR
;
A
#
# COMPACT_ATOMS: atom_id res chain seq x y z
N MET A 1 -5.70 4.00 12.46
CA MET A 1 -4.26 4.24 12.15
C MET A 1 -4.11 5.70 11.73
N LEU A 2 -3.06 6.38 12.17
CA LEU A 2 -2.71 7.76 11.81
C LEU A 2 -1.31 7.78 11.22
N PHE A 3 -1.17 8.41 10.07
CA PHE A 3 0.12 8.73 9.48
C PHE A 3 0.34 10.24 9.48
N ARG A 4 1.56 10.64 9.80
CA ARG A 4 2.05 12.02 9.58
C ARG A 4 3.17 11.96 8.57
N SER A 5 2.89 12.33 7.34
CA SER A 5 3.90 12.39 6.30
C SER A 5 4.70 13.69 6.37
N ARG A 6 6.02 13.58 6.31
CA ARG A 6 6.95 14.72 6.36
C ARG A 6 7.42 15.04 4.95
N TYR A 7 6.61 15.80 4.21
CA TYR A 7 6.88 16.12 2.81
C TYR A 7 7.99 17.17 2.64
N THR A 8 8.17 18.05 3.62
CA THR A 8 9.13 19.15 3.54
C THR A 8 10.57 18.73 3.83
N ASP A 9 10.75 17.60 4.49
CA ASP A 9 12.07 17.06 4.79
C ASP A 9 12.13 15.58 4.36
N PRO A 10 12.72 15.31 3.18
CA PRO A 10 12.81 13.95 2.66
C PRO A 10 13.75 13.03 3.46
N THR A 11 14.58 13.59 4.35
CA THR A 11 15.50 12.80 5.19
C THR A 11 14.81 12.26 6.44
N GLN A 12 13.73 12.90 6.88
CA GLN A 12 12.96 12.44 8.02
C GLN A 12 11.93 11.38 7.61
N TRP A 13 11.83 10.36 8.43
CA TRP A 13 10.80 9.34 8.28
C TRP A 13 9.43 9.87 8.70
N ASP A 14 8.39 9.25 8.15
CA ASP A 14 7.03 9.52 8.53
C ASP A 14 6.71 8.89 9.89
N ASP A 15 5.81 9.52 10.65
CA ASP A 15 5.33 9.01 11.91
C ASP A 15 4.07 8.16 11.68
N MET A 16 3.97 7.04 12.37
CA MET A 16 2.80 6.18 12.35
C MET A 16 2.32 5.83 13.75
N TRP A 17 1.01 5.93 13.97
CA TRP A 17 0.34 5.47 15.20
C TRP A 17 -0.76 4.49 14.85
N VAL A 18 -0.85 3.41 15.61
CA VAL A 18 -1.85 2.37 15.42
C VAL A 18 -2.59 2.15 16.73
N PHE A 19 -3.90 2.15 16.68
CA PHE A 19 -4.73 1.68 17.78
C PHE A 19 -4.74 0.15 17.76
N ILE A 20 -4.44 -0.45 18.92
CA ILE A 20 -4.42 -1.90 19.10
C ILE A 20 -5.66 -2.26 19.95
N PRO A 21 -6.69 -2.87 19.36
CA PRO A 21 -7.95 -3.15 20.06
C PRO A 21 -7.80 -4.06 21.28
N SER A 22 -6.91 -5.04 21.22
CA SER A 22 -6.71 -6.02 22.30
C SER A 22 -6.22 -5.39 23.59
N ILE A 23 -5.46 -4.30 23.52
CA ILE A 23 -4.95 -3.56 24.68
C ILE A 23 -5.59 -2.19 24.83
N ARG A 24 -6.52 -1.82 23.92
CA ARG A 24 -7.24 -0.53 23.87
C ARG A 24 -6.32 0.70 23.95
N ARG A 25 -5.15 0.64 23.32
CA ARG A 25 -4.15 1.72 23.35
C ARG A 25 -3.64 2.03 21.96
N VAL A 26 -3.32 3.31 21.76
CA VAL A 26 -2.55 3.75 20.59
C VAL A 26 -1.07 3.55 20.88
N ARG A 27 -0.37 2.92 19.94
CA ARG A 27 1.08 2.83 19.94
C ARG A 27 1.66 3.56 18.76
N ARG A 28 2.76 4.29 18.99
CA ARG A 28 3.61 4.80 17.92
C ARG A 28 4.47 3.64 17.42
N PHE A 29 4.48 3.46 16.11
CA PHE A 29 5.42 2.57 15.44
C PHE A 29 6.70 3.35 15.13
N PRO A 30 7.81 3.07 15.81
CA PRO A 30 9.08 3.71 15.48
C PRO A 30 9.59 3.24 14.12
N THR A 31 10.38 4.08 13.48
CA THR A 31 10.97 3.79 12.16
C THR A 31 11.83 2.52 12.16
N SER A 32 12.47 2.19 13.28
CA SER A 32 13.20 0.93 13.46
C SER A 32 12.32 -0.33 13.36
N GLN A 33 11.00 -0.18 13.50
CA GLN A 33 10.04 -1.30 13.39
C GLN A 33 9.32 -1.34 12.02
N ARG A 34 9.77 -0.59 11.03
CA ARG A 34 9.15 -0.61 9.68
C ARG A 34 9.08 -2.02 9.08
N CYS A 35 10.04 -2.85 9.43
CA CYS A 35 10.14 -4.24 9.00
C CYS A 35 9.36 -5.23 9.88
N ALA A 36 8.82 -4.76 11.02
CA ALA A 36 7.98 -5.61 11.85
C ALA A 36 6.67 -5.93 11.13
N THR A 37 6.31 -7.20 11.15
CA THR A 37 5.06 -7.65 10.55
C THR A 37 3.86 -7.15 11.34
N LEU A 38 2.78 -6.86 10.65
CA LEU A 38 1.49 -6.54 11.24
C LEU A 38 0.80 -7.88 11.58
N ALA A 39 1.16 -8.44 12.74
CA ALA A 39 0.64 -9.74 13.17
C ALA A 39 -0.90 -9.79 13.11
N PRO A 40 -1.49 -10.90 12.67
CA PRO A 40 -0.88 -12.22 12.39
C PRO A 40 -0.38 -12.42 10.94
N THR A 41 -0.11 -11.35 10.21
CA THR A 41 0.27 -11.40 8.80
C THR A 41 1.78 -11.29 8.60
N ASP A 42 2.27 -11.63 7.40
CA ASP A 42 3.66 -11.37 6.99
C ASP A 42 3.83 -9.98 6.34
N TYR A 43 2.78 -9.19 6.33
CA TYR A 43 2.73 -7.84 5.79
C TYR A 43 3.35 -6.84 6.76
N ASN A 44 4.19 -5.95 6.32
CA ASN A 44 4.79 -4.90 7.13
C ASN A 44 4.37 -3.49 6.66
N SER A 45 4.80 -2.46 7.39
CA SER A 45 4.40 -1.09 7.05
C SER A 45 4.96 -0.61 5.71
N ASP A 46 6.10 -1.12 5.28
CA ASP A 46 6.72 -0.73 4.02
C ASP A 46 6.03 -1.35 2.79
N ASP A 47 5.32 -2.46 2.98
CA ASP A 47 4.52 -3.11 1.95
C ASP A 47 3.14 -2.45 1.82
N SER A 48 2.76 -1.60 2.80
CA SER A 48 1.39 -1.10 2.93
C SER A 48 0.99 -0.13 1.82
N GLY A 49 -0.29 -0.18 1.48
CA GLY A 49 -0.98 0.78 0.63
C GLY A 49 -0.74 0.60 -0.86
N ARG A 50 0.48 0.66 -1.33
CA ARG A 50 0.82 0.62 -2.77
C ARG A 50 2.03 -0.25 -3.07
N GLY A 51 2.38 -1.17 -2.16
CA GLY A 51 3.59 -1.98 -2.27
C GLY A 51 4.88 -1.21 -1.98
N PHE A 52 4.81 0.08 -1.70
CA PHE A 52 5.94 0.91 -1.30
C PHE A 52 5.48 2.08 -0.45
N ASN A 53 5.89 2.10 0.80
CA ASN A 53 5.61 3.17 1.76
C ASN A 53 6.91 3.84 2.27
N GLY A 54 7.94 3.83 1.43
CA GLY A 54 9.22 4.48 1.72
C GLY A 54 9.33 5.86 1.08
N LYS A 55 10.38 6.57 1.42
CA LYS A 55 10.78 7.81 0.74
C LYS A 55 11.88 7.51 -0.26
N VAL A 56 11.73 7.98 -1.49
CA VAL A 56 12.67 7.74 -2.59
C VAL A 56 14.13 8.07 -2.19
N PRO A 57 14.43 9.19 -1.47
CA PRO A 57 15.81 9.51 -1.09
C PRO A 57 16.46 8.54 -0.10
N HIS A 58 15.69 7.69 0.58
CA HIS A 58 16.24 6.67 1.48
C HIS A 58 16.74 5.42 0.75
N PHE A 59 16.58 5.38 -0.55
CA PHE A 59 16.99 4.27 -1.39
C PHE A 59 17.95 4.71 -2.49
N ILE A 60 18.81 3.78 -2.90
CA ILE A 60 19.54 3.85 -4.16
C ILE A 60 18.62 3.18 -5.17
N ASN A 61 18.18 3.95 -6.17
CA ASN A 61 17.26 3.49 -7.19
C ASN A 61 18.00 3.36 -8.52
N LYS A 62 17.90 2.21 -9.17
CA LYS A 62 18.53 1.93 -10.45
C LYS A 62 17.49 1.41 -11.43
N LEU A 63 17.29 2.11 -12.54
CA LEU A 63 16.51 1.60 -13.66
C LEU A 63 17.30 0.45 -14.31
N ILE A 64 16.77 -0.76 -14.27
CA ILE A 64 17.43 -1.95 -14.83
C ILE A 64 16.85 -2.37 -16.17
N GLY A 65 15.70 -1.84 -16.58
CA GLY A 65 15.14 -2.11 -17.88
C GLY A 65 13.64 -1.91 -17.96
N LYS A 66 13.07 -2.58 -18.93
CA LYS A 66 11.63 -2.65 -19.17
C LYS A 66 11.19 -4.10 -19.21
N GLN A 67 9.96 -4.34 -18.80
CA GLN A 67 9.32 -5.64 -18.94
C GLN A 67 7.84 -5.50 -19.26
N ARG A 68 7.27 -6.52 -19.87
CA ARG A 68 5.84 -6.60 -20.11
C ARG A 68 5.20 -7.48 -19.03
N LEU A 69 4.28 -6.89 -18.27
CA LEU A 69 3.55 -7.57 -17.20
C LEU A 69 2.06 -7.62 -17.55
N LEU A 70 1.39 -8.66 -17.06
CA LEU A 70 -0.06 -8.63 -16.90
C LEU A 70 -0.38 -7.81 -15.64
N VAL A 71 -1.14 -6.75 -15.82
CA VAL A 71 -1.63 -5.90 -14.74
C VAL A 71 -3.16 -5.90 -14.72
N VAL A 72 -3.75 -5.71 -13.56
CA VAL A 72 -5.19 -5.49 -13.46
C VAL A 72 -5.47 -4.10 -14.01
N SER A 73 -6.17 -4.05 -15.15
CA SER A 73 -6.45 -2.81 -15.86
C SER A 73 -7.85 -2.27 -15.62
N ASP A 74 -8.73 -3.11 -15.10
CA ASP A 74 -10.12 -2.76 -14.87
C ASP A 74 -10.68 -3.66 -13.76
N TRP A 75 -11.08 -3.04 -12.67
CA TRP A 75 -11.79 -3.68 -11.58
C TRP A 75 -13.29 -3.77 -11.86
N GLY A 76 -13.77 -2.96 -12.83
CA GLY A 76 -15.16 -2.93 -13.28
C GLY A 76 -16.14 -2.35 -12.27
N GLY A 77 -15.67 -1.60 -11.27
CA GLY A 77 -16.52 -1.02 -10.23
C GLY A 77 -17.34 -2.03 -9.44
N LYS A 78 -17.07 -3.32 -9.61
CA LYS A 78 -17.76 -4.39 -8.88
C LYS A 78 -17.26 -4.41 -7.43
N PRO A 79 -18.15 -4.69 -6.45
CA PRO A 79 -17.67 -5.03 -5.13
C PRO A 79 -16.69 -6.20 -5.27
N TYR A 80 -15.62 -6.19 -4.48
CA TYR A 80 -14.66 -7.30 -4.45
C TYR A 80 -15.44 -8.62 -4.41
N PRO A 81 -15.23 -9.50 -5.38
CA PRO A 81 -15.89 -10.80 -5.36
C PRO A 81 -15.48 -11.48 -4.06
N GLY A 82 -16.47 -11.65 -3.18
CA GLY A 82 -16.26 -12.05 -1.80
C GLY A 82 -15.36 -13.26 -1.70
N ARG A 83 -14.57 -13.27 -0.69
CA ARG A 83 -13.92 -14.34 0.09
C ARG A 83 -13.47 -15.65 -0.59
N ASP A 84 -13.33 -15.78 -1.89
CA ASP A 84 -12.62 -16.91 -2.50
C ASP A 84 -11.12 -16.77 -2.24
N HIS A 85 -10.77 -17.21 -1.05
CA HIS A 85 -9.53 -16.99 -0.36
C HIS A 85 -8.57 -18.12 -0.67
N GLY A 86 -7.67 -17.89 -1.50
CA GLY A 86 -6.59 -18.84 -1.75
C GLY A 86 -5.72 -18.44 -2.91
N ASP A 87 -6.23 -17.60 -3.77
CA ASP A 87 -5.50 -17.22 -4.96
C ASP A 87 -4.74 -15.91 -4.73
N PHE A 88 -3.46 -15.94 -5.00
CA PHE A 88 -2.60 -14.76 -4.98
C PHE A 88 -3.05 -13.70 -6.00
N PHE A 89 -3.55 -14.15 -7.13
CA PHE A 89 -4.11 -13.27 -8.15
C PHE A 89 -5.63 -13.18 -7.99
N PRO A 90 -6.17 -11.95 -7.90
CA PRO A 90 -7.60 -11.75 -7.85
C PRO A 90 -8.30 -12.38 -9.08
N LYS A 91 -9.38 -13.14 -8.83
CA LYS A 91 -10.26 -13.66 -9.87
C LYS A 91 -11.18 -12.57 -10.39
N ASP A 92 -11.78 -12.83 -11.54
CA ASP A 92 -12.80 -11.99 -12.16
C ASP A 92 -12.38 -10.54 -12.47
N MET A 93 -11.07 -10.32 -12.62
CA MET A 93 -10.50 -9.06 -13.04
C MET A 93 -10.01 -9.11 -14.49
N VAL A 94 -10.06 -7.97 -15.15
CA VAL A 94 -9.50 -7.85 -16.49
C VAL A 94 -8.00 -7.59 -16.38
N TRP A 95 -7.23 -8.56 -16.87
CA TRP A 95 -5.78 -8.48 -16.95
C TRP A 95 -5.35 -8.08 -18.35
N ARG A 96 -4.49 -7.08 -18.44
CA ARG A 96 -3.93 -6.62 -19.71
C ARG A 96 -2.42 -6.54 -19.66
N PRO A 97 -1.73 -6.83 -20.78
CA PRO A 97 -0.29 -6.65 -20.83
C PRO A 97 0.07 -5.17 -20.90
N HIS A 98 0.88 -4.72 -19.93
CA HIS A 98 1.45 -3.37 -19.88
C HIS A 98 2.97 -3.43 -19.94
N GLU A 99 3.59 -2.52 -20.66
CA GLU A 99 5.02 -2.27 -20.53
C GLU A 99 5.28 -1.53 -19.24
N THR A 100 6.23 -1.97 -18.47
CA THR A 100 6.61 -1.34 -17.20
C THR A 100 8.11 -1.11 -17.15
N TRP A 101 8.52 -0.03 -16.49
CA TRP A 101 9.90 0.14 -16.07
C TRP A 101 10.19 -0.75 -14.88
N VAL A 102 11.38 -1.33 -14.86
CA VAL A 102 11.85 -2.16 -13.76
C VAL A 102 12.95 -1.41 -13.01
N VAL A 103 12.66 -1.09 -11.74
CA VAL A 103 13.56 -0.33 -10.88
C VAL A 103 14.02 -1.22 -9.73
N GLU A 104 15.33 -1.39 -9.61
CA GLU A 104 15.94 -1.98 -8.41
C GLU A 104 16.13 -0.90 -7.36
N GLN A 105 15.71 -1.18 -6.13
CA GLN A 105 15.83 -0.30 -4.98
C GLN A 105 16.64 -1.00 -3.89
N VAL A 106 17.70 -0.35 -3.42
CA VAL A 106 18.51 -0.79 -2.28
C VAL A 106 18.43 0.29 -1.20
N SER A 107 18.06 -0.10 0.02
CA SER A 107 18.00 0.85 1.13
C SER A 107 19.39 1.34 1.51
N LYS A 108 19.48 2.64 1.85
CA LYS A 108 20.68 3.24 2.44
C LYS A 108 20.84 2.89 3.93
N ASP A 109 19.78 2.39 4.55
CA ASP A 109 19.79 1.90 5.93
C ASP A 109 20.25 0.44 5.96
N PRO A 110 21.41 0.13 6.57
CA PRO A 110 21.93 -1.24 6.66
C PRO A 110 21.05 -2.16 7.52
N GLY A 111 20.19 -1.59 8.39
CA GLY A 111 19.23 -2.32 9.21
C GLY A 111 17.91 -2.68 8.50
N TYR A 112 17.74 -2.26 7.25
CA TYR A 112 16.52 -2.51 6.51
C TYR A 112 16.30 -4.01 6.23
N CYS A 113 15.04 -4.46 6.25
CA CYS A 113 14.69 -5.89 6.16
C CYS A 113 14.97 -6.54 4.81
N TYR A 114 14.87 -5.76 3.74
CA TYR A 114 15.10 -6.26 2.39
C TYR A 114 16.51 -5.91 1.95
N SER A 115 17.22 -6.89 1.34
CA SER A 115 18.51 -6.64 0.68
C SER A 115 18.32 -5.75 -0.53
N LYS A 116 17.25 -6.00 -1.27
CA LYS A 116 16.78 -5.19 -2.40
C LYS A 116 15.30 -5.38 -2.64
N ARG A 117 14.73 -4.47 -3.39
CA ARG A 117 13.37 -4.54 -3.93
C ARG A 117 13.44 -4.37 -5.44
N VAL A 118 12.62 -5.08 -6.18
CA VAL A 118 12.42 -4.89 -7.61
C VAL A 118 11.01 -4.39 -7.82
N VAL A 119 10.90 -3.14 -8.27
CA VAL A 119 9.63 -2.43 -8.40
C VAL A 119 9.31 -2.26 -9.87
N SER A 120 8.13 -2.69 -10.29
CA SER A 120 7.60 -2.40 -11.62
C SER A 120 6.78 -1.12 -11.58
N LEU A 121 7.09 -0.18 -12.46
CA LEU A 121 6.41 1.11 -12.57
C LEU A 121 5.72 1.22 -13.93
N ASP A 122 4.46 1.56 -13.93
CA ASP A 122 3.75 1.95 -15.16
C ASP A 122 4.30 3.29 -15.67
N PRO A 123 4.73 3.39 -16.94
CA PRO A 123 5.42 4.58 -17.44
C PRO A 123 4.51 5.79 -17.62
N VAL A 124 3.19 5.61 -17.63
CA VAL A 124 2.20 6.67 -17.83
C VAL A 124 1.63 7.16 -16.50
N THR A 125 1.24 6.23 -15.64
CA THR A 125 0.56 6.56 -14.37
C THR A 125 1.51 6.61 -13.18
N PHE A 126 2.72 6.09 -13.33
CA PHE A 126 3.71 5.88 -12.26
C PHE A 126 3.18 5.03 -11.10
N GLN A 127 2.15 4.24 -11.34
CA GLN A 127 1.67 3.27 -10.37
C GLN A 127 2.58 2.04 -10.32
N ILE A 128 2.53 1.36 -9.20
CA ILE A 128 3.36 0.17 -8.94
C ILE A 128 2.46 -1.07 -9.03
N PRO A 129 2.38 -1.76 -10.18
CA PRO A 129 1.57 -2.99 -10.29
C PRO A 129 2.20 -4.20 -9.61
N ARG A 130 3.51 -4.23 -9.44
CA ARG A 130 4.21 -5.35 -8.80
C ARG A 130 5.45 -4.90 -8.05
N VAL A 131 5.70 -5.55 -6.90
CA VAL A 131 6.94 -5.44 -6.13
C VAL A 131 7.43 -6.83 -5.76
N GLN A 132 8.72 -7.06 -5.89
CA GLN A 132 9.39 -8.26 -5.45
C GLN A 132 10.45 -7.88 -4.42
N ASP A 133 10.32 -8.40 -3.21
CA ASP A 133 11.19 -8.09 -2.09
C ASP A 133 12.11 -9.29 -1.78
N TYR A 134 13.39 -9.01 -1.66
CA TYR A 134 14.43 -10.01 -1.43
C TYR A 134 14.91 -9.92 0.01
N ASP A 135 15.08 -11.05 0.66
CA ASP A 135 15.57 -11.13 2.04
C ASP A 135 17.05 -10.74 2.14
N ARG A 136 17.60 -10.78 3.35
CA ARG A 136 19.01 -10.42 3.62
C ARG A 136 20.03 -11.38 3.00
N LYS A 137 19.59 -12.58 2.58
CA LYS A 137 20.42 -13.54 1.85
C LYS A 137 20.38 -13.33 0.35
N GLY A 138 19.49 -12.44 -0.12
CA GLY A 138 19.30 -12.18 -1.55
C GLY A 138 18.28 -13.14 -2.20
N GLU A 139 17.54 -13.92 -1.40
CA GLU A 139 16.50 -14.82 -1.90
C GLU A 139 15.16 -14.08 -1.98
N LEU A 140 14.34 -14.42 -2.99
CA LEU A 140 13.02 -13.86 -3.12
C LEU A 140 12.17 -14.26 -1.90
N TRP A 141 11.70 -13.26 -1.19
CA TRP A 141 10.91 -13.44 0.03
C TRP A 141 9.44 -13.14 -0.18
N LYS A 142 9.13 -11.95 -0.72
CA LYS A 142 7.76 -11.53 -0.93
C LYS A 142 7.54 -11.11 -2.38
N ASP A 143 6.36 -11.41 -2.87
CA ASP A 143 5.86 -10.97 -4.17
C ASP A 143 4.52 -10.27 -3.94
N LEU A 144 4.43 -8.99 -4.34
CA LEU A 144 3.26 -8.17 -4.16
C LEU A 144 2.67 -7.79 -5.50
N VAL A 145 1.35 -7.92 -5.61
CA VAL A 145 0.57 -7.43 -6.75
C VAL A 145 -0.38 -6.36 -6.25
N VAL A 146 -0.36 -5.21 -6.89
CA VAL A 146 -1.25 -4.09 -6.59
C VAL A 146 -2.20 -3.90 -7.77
N SER A 147 -3.49 -3.95 -7.47
CA SER A 147 -4.54 -3.71 -8.44
C SER A 147 -5.08 -2.30 -8.29
N TYR A 148 -5.34 -1.65 -9.42
CA TYR A 148 -5.83 -0.28 -9.49
C TYR A 148 -7.17 -0.23 -10.20
N ASP A 149 -7.98 0.75 -9.84
CA ASP A 149 -9.24 1.03 -10.53
C ASP A 149 -9.39 2.54 -10.78
N TRP A 150 -10.12 2.87 -11.83
CA TRP A 150 -10.45 4.25 -12.17
C TRP A 150 -11.68 4.70 -11.41
N LEU A 151 -11.49 5.65 -10.52
CA LEU A 151 -12.56 6.25 -9.76
C LEU A 151 -13.08 7.50 -10.47
N ASP A 152 -14.36 7.50 -10.79
CA ASP A 152 -15.06 8.67 -11.30
C ASP A 152 -15.25 9.68 -10.18
N LEU A 153 -14.66 10.86 -10.33
CA LEU A 153 -14.69 11.93 -9.33
C LEU A 153 -16.00 12.71 -9.31
N GLU A 154 -16.81 12.62 -10.37
CA GLU A 154 -18.13 13.29 -10.40
C GLU A 154 -19.09 12.76 -9.33
N ARG A 155 -18.86 11.55 -8.87
CA ARG A 155 -19.63 10.93 -7.79
C ARG A 155 -19.42 11.59 -6.42
N PHE A 156 -18.41 12.48 -6.30
CA PHE A 156 -18.04 13.09 -5.03
C PHE A 156 -18.27 14.60 -5.06
N SER A 157 -19.04 15.10 -4.09
CA SER A 157 -19.33 16.51 -3.97
C SER A 157 -18.06 17.36 -3.83
N GLY A 158 -17.98 18.44 -4.59
CA GLY A 158 -16.86 19.39 -4.54
C GLY A 158 -15.59 18.94 -5.27
N MET A 159 -15.60 17.82 -5.98
CA MET A 159 -14.52 17.43 -6.86
C MET A 159 -14.71 17.98 -8.27
N LYS A 160 -13.61 18.33 -8.93
CA LYS A 160 -13.65 18.61 -10.37
C LYS A 160 -13.94 17.31 -11.12
N PRO A 161 -14.73 17.37 -12.23
CA PRO A 161 -14.94 16.22 -13.09
C PRO A 161 -13.63 15.58 -13.53
N GLY A 162 -13.61 14.27 -13.63
CA GLY A 162 -12.46 13.51 -14.08
C GLY A 162 -12.34 12.15 -13.44
N TYR A 163 -11.27 11.45 -13.77
CA TYR A 163 -10.98 10.12 -13.24
C TYR A 163 -9.69 10.13 -12.42
N ARG A 164 -9.67 9.34 -11.37
CA ARG A 164 -8.48 9.12 -10.57
C ARG A 164 -8.20 7.64 -10.42
N LEU A 165 -6.96 7.25 -10.70
CA LEU A 165 -6.51 5.89 -10.48
C LEU A 165 -6.18 5.69 -9.01
N ILE A 166 -6.82 4.72 -8.39
CA ILE A 166 -6.66 4.39 -6.97
C ILE A 166 -6.26 2.93 -6.79
N PRO A 167 -5.44 2.59 -5.80
CA PRO A 167 -5.21 1.20 -5.44
C PRO A 167 -6.48 0.66 -4.78
N VAL A 168 -6.93 -0.49 -5.25
CA VAL A 168 -8.14 -1.15 -4.70
C VAL A 168 -7.83 -2.44 -3.97
N HIS A 169 -6.70 -3.05 -4.31
CA HIS A 169 -6.31 -4.32 -3.74
C HIS A 169 -4.79 -4.48 -3.76
N VAL A 170 -4.24 -5.05 -2.70
CA VAL A 170 -2.86 -5.50 -2.62
C VAL A 170 -2.85 -6.95 -2.16
N SER A 171 -2.31 -7.83 -2.99
CA SER A 171 -1.98 -9.20 -2.63
C SER A 171 -0.50 -9.32 -2.37
N MET A 172 -0.11 -9.90 -1.26
CA MET A 172 1.26 -10.23 -0.93
C MET A 172 1.38 -11.72 -0.65
N LYS A 173 2.30 -12.37 -1.36
CA LYS A 173 2.68 -13.76 -1.11
C LYS A 173 4.09 -13.80 -0.50
N ASN A 174 4.20 -14.38 0.68
CA ASN A 174 5.49 -14.83 1.20
C ASN A 174 5.84 -16.13 0.48
N VAL A 175 6.78 -16.07 -0.46
CA VAL A 175 7.09 -17.22 -1.33
C VAL A 175 7.83 -18.32 -0.58
N GLN A 176 8.52 -17.98 0.53
CA GLN A 176 9.26 -18.95 1.35
C GLN A 176 8.33 -19.78 2.24
N THR A 177 7.19 -19.23 2.65
CA THR A 177 6.20 -19.94 3.50
C THR A 177 4.94 -20.33 2.76
N GLY A 178 4.70 -19.79 1.57
CA GLY A 178 3.47 -19.97 0.80
C GLY A 178 2.28 -19.14 1.33
N ARG A 179 2.43 -18.38 2.42
CA ARG A 179 1.34 -17.58 3.02
C ARG A 179 0.97 -16.40 2.15
N ILE A 180 -0.32 -16.15 2.05
CA ILE A 180 -0.87 -15.02 1.30
C ILE A 180 -1.58 -14.08 2.26
N THR A 181 -1.31 -12.78 2.12
CA THR A 181 -2.01 -11.70 2.79
C THR A 181 -2.62 -10.78 1.76
N MET A 182 -3.91 -10.50 1.90
CA MET A 182 -4.61 -9.57 1.03
C MET A 182 -5.09 -8.36 1.82
N SER A 183 -4.85 -7.17 1.28
CA SER A 183 -5.42 -5.92 1.75
C SER A 183 -6.37 -5.39 0.69
N ILE A 184 -7.63 -5.30 1.04
CA ILE A 184 -8.67 -4.76 0.16
C ILE A 184 -8.98 -3.37 0.67
N ILE A 185 -8.95 -2.40 -0.22
CA ILE A 185 -9.41 -1.06 0.09
C ILE A 185 -10.90 -1.02 -0.28
N PRO A 186 -11.80 -0.95 0.71
CA PRO A 186 -13.25 -1.00 0.45
C PRO A 186 -13.66 0.10 -0.52
N ALA A 187 -14.62 -0.18 -1.39
CA ALA A 187 -15.28 0.81 -2.21
C ALA A 187 -16.04 1.82 -1.33
N GLY A 188 -15.39 2.87 -0.91
CA GLY A 188 -15.94 3.85 0.04
C GLY A 188 -14.96 4.98 0.28
N PHE A 189 -14.35 5.48 -0.79
CA PHE A 189 -13.56 6.71 -0.69
C PHE A 189 -14.52 7.89 -0.57
N ASN A 190 -14.34 8.68 0.47
CA ASN A 190 -14.97 9.99 0.60
C ASN A 190 -13.89 11.05 0.42
N PHE A 191 -14.12 11.96 -0.51
CA PHE A 191 -13.21 13.07 -0.78
C PHE A 191 -13.78 14.37 -0.23
N ASN A 192 -12.91 15.31 0.09
CA ASN A 192 -13.27 16.67 0.50
C ASN A 192 -14.32 16.74 1.62
N MET A 193 -14.22 15.84 2.59
CA MET A 193 -15.15 15.77 3.72
C MET A 193 -15.05 16.95 4.71
N GLY A 194 -14.25 17.96 4.41
CA GLY A 194 -14.06 19.11 5.29
C GLY A 194 -13.38 18.76 6.63
N LEU A 195 -12.58 17.68 6.65
CA LEU A 195 -11.89 17.25 7.86
C LEU A 195 -10.98 18.35 8.40
N GLN A 196 -11.08 18.61 9.69
CA GLN A 196 -10.28 19.62 10.38
C GLN A 196 -8.99 19.00 10.93
N PRO A 197 -7.89 19.76 11.06
CA PRO A 197 -6.61 19.26 11.59
C PRO A 197 -6.73 18.53 12.94
N ARG A 198 -7.65 18.96 13.82
CA ARG A 198 -7.91 18.33 15.11
C ARG A 198 -8.36 16.86 15.00
N GLN A 199 -8.96 16.50 13.87
CA GLN A 199 -9.43 15.12 13.63
C GLN A 199 -8.27 14.15 13.32
N PHE A 200 -7.08 14.70 12.99
CA PHE A 200 -5.85 13.94 12.79
C PHE A 200 -4.99 13.93 14.06
N SER A 201 -5.57 13.44 15.15
CA SER A 201 -4.94 13.40 16.46
C SER A 201 -5.03 12.02 17.12
N ILE A 202 -4.14 11.74 18.07
CA ILE A 202 -4.16 10.48 18.82
C ILE A 202 -5.49 10.26 19.55
N PRO A 203 -6.07 11.26 20.26
CA PRO A 203 -7.37 11.10 20.88
C PRO A 203 -8.48 10.71 19.89
N THR A 204 -8.44 11.24 18.67
CA THR A 204 -9.44 10.90 17.64
C THR A 204 -9.34 9.43 17.20
N ILE A 205 -8.14 8.87 17.16
CA ILE A 205 -7.99 7.43 16.84
C ILE A 205 -8.61 6.58 17.95
N GLU A 206 -8.45 6.98 19.20
CA GLU A 206 -9.02 6.26 20.35
C GLU A 206 -10.54 6.39 20.41
N GLN A 207 -11.06 7.58 20.12
CA GLN A 207 -12.49 7.88 20.10
C GLN A 207 -13.20 7.37 18.85
N GLY A 208 -12.54 7.37 17.70
CA GLY A 208 -13.12 6.99 16.41
C GLY A 208 -13.66 5.55 16.37
N ILE A 209 -13.15 4.69 17.25
CA ILE A 209 -13.68 3.34 17.43
C ILE A 209 -14.96 3.34 18.25
N ARG A 210 -15.18 4.37 19.07
CA ARG A 210 -16.43 4.56 19.84
C ARG A 210 -17.51 5.30 19.05
N GLY A 211 -17.12 6.03 18.00
CA GLY A 211 -18.00 6.87 17.19
C GLY A 211 -18.01 6.46 15.71
N ALA A 212 -18.16 5.17 15.39
CA ALA A 212 -18.29 4.69 14.00
C ALA A 212 -19.49 5.28 13.21
N SER A 213 -20.17 6.29 13.77
CA SER A 213 -21.20 7.10 13.11
C SER A 213 -20.63 8.23 12.23
N LEU A 214 -19.31 8.42 12.16
CA LEU A 214 -18.68 9.46 11.33
C LEU A 214 -18.47 9.04 9.87
N ILE A 215 -18.83 7.80 9.52
CA ILE A 215 -18.84 7.30 8.14
C ILE A 215 -20.23 6.71 7.90
N ARG A 216 -21.19 7.55 7.63
CA ARG A 216 -22.45 7.21 6.96
C ARG A 216 -22.47 7.88 5.61
#